data_452f06754796a89eafe49499878ee0db
#
_entry.id   452f06754796a89eafe49499878ee0db
#
_cell.length_a   1.000
_cell.length_b   1.000
_cell.length_c   1.000
_cell.angle_alpha   90.00
_cell.angle_beta   90.00
_cell.angle_gamma   90.00
#
_symmetry.space_group_name_H-M   'P 1'
#
loop_
_entity.id
_entity.type
_entity.pdbx_description
1 polymer ?
#
loop_
_entity_poly.entity_id
_entity_poly.type
_entity_poly.pdbx_seq_one_letter_code
_entity_poly.pdbx_strand_id
1 'polypeptide(L)'
;MTENELQTLFNTLSAGRVPGKQDFNASKMFSLLEDPFSIWCVFHAPKEEAVPEPNRYENLKIRTDRTVRDNWIKQEFPGVVFITGETESERFKNTLSAMAKGESAIANALLWNLPENTYGSINLLVRSNDASSIWGNYHYHIFQFKRAHDLKEHYALQVCLLNRILGCTQKYTPANTRVFLRDRTIDVCYNDHCDRLARELAYWRSIRDGKSRPEAHKPPKAASAPWRVYANKVVAQSKDLLMLPGLNTEMRQCLKINGMFTTDDVAHAGLEKLQGILEEPHATNSYYN
;
A
#
# COMPACT_ATOMS: atom_id res chain seq x y z
N MET A 1 -26.49 -1.22 18.15
CA MET A 1 -25.32 -0.59 18.83
C MET A 1 -25.75 0.76 19.36
N THR A 2 -25.54 1.04 20.63
CA THR A 2 -25.80 2.34 21.26
C THR A 2 -24.72 3.37 20.91
N GLU A 3 -25.02 4.65 21.15
CA GLU A 3 -24.02 5.72 20.90
C GLU A 3 -22.77 5.57 21.77
N ASN A 4 -22.93 5.13 23.03
CA ASN A 4 -21.82 4.86 23.94
C ASN A 4 -20.93 3.71 23.46
N GLU A 5 -21.51 2.63 22.94
CA GLU A 5 -20.78 1.51 22.36
C GLU A 5 -20.02 1.95 21.11
N LEU A 6 -20.62 2.78 20.27
CA LEU A 6 -19.99 3.34 19.08
C LEU A 6 -18.80 4.24 19.44
N GLN A 7 -18.96 5.10 20.45
CA GLN A 7 -17.87 5.95 20.95
C GLN A 7 -16.73 5.11 21.57
N THR A 8 -17.07 4.05 22.28
CA THR A 8 -16.07 3.10 22.82
C THR A 8 -15.29 2.41 21.71
N LEU A 9 -15.99 1.94 20.68
CA LEU A 9 -15.36 1.34 19.50
C LEU A 9 -14.43 2.34 18.80
N PHE A 10 -14.89 3.58 18.58
CA PHE A 10 -14.07 4.64 18.00
C PHE A 10 -12.79 4.87 18.82
N ASN A 11 -12.90 5.00 20.14
CA ASN A 11 -11.75 5.22 21.02
C ASN A 11 -10.76 4.05 20.97
N THR A 12 -11.28 2.81 20.94
CA THR A 12 -10.47 1.60 20.84
C THR A 12 -9.68 1.57 19.53
N LEU A 13 -10.33 1.81 18.40
CA LEU A 13 -9.72 1.74 17.08
C LEU A 13 -8.79 2.94 16.79
N SER A 14 -9.07 4.12 17.38
CA SER A 14 -8.24 5.30 17.27
C SER A 14 -7.07 5.33 18.27
N ALA A 15 -7.11 4.49 19.31
CA ALA A 15 -6.15 4.57 20.42
C ALA A 15 -5.99 6.01 20.97
N GLY A 16 -7.08 6.78 20.99
CA GLY A 16 -7.12 8.17 21.46
C GLY A 16 -6.38 9.19 20.59
N ARG A 17 -6.01 8.85 19.35
CA ARG A 17 -5.25 9.72 18.43
C ARG A 17 -5.77 9.66 17.00
N VAL A 18 -5.23 10.50 16.14
CA VAL A 18 -5.44 10.46 14.69
C VAL A 18 -4.25 9.78 14.00
N PRO A 19 -4.41 9.25 12.78
CA PRO A 19 -3.31 8.70 12.01
C PRO A 19 -2.17 9.71 11.85
N GLY A 20 -0.95 9.23 11.99
CA GLY A 20 0.25 10.04 11.88
C GLY A 20 1.35 9.30 11.09
N LYS A 21 2.55 9.86 11.14
CA LYS A 21 3.72 9.33 10.45
C LYS A 21 4.04 7.87 10.85
N GLN A 22 3.74 7.49 12.10
CA GLN A 22 3.96 6.15 12.66
C GLN A 22 2.95 5.11 12.17
N ASP A 23 1.95 5.50 11.36
CA ASP A 23 0.89 4.62 10.91
C ASP A 23 1.02 4.34 9.41
N PHE A 24 0.77 3.09 9.04
CA PHE A 24 0.82 2.64 7.67
C PHE A 24 -0.52 2.84 6.96
N ASN A 25 -0.53 3.72 5.98
CA ASN A 25 -1.68 3.86 5.09
C ASN A 25 -1.66 2.73 4.05
N ALA A 26 -2.76 2.00 3.92
CA ALA A 26 -2.89 0.92 2.94
C ALA A 26 -2.58 1.36 1.49
N SER A 27 -2.76 2.64 1.15
CA SER A 27 -2.39 3.19 -0.17
C SER A 27 -0.89 3.17 -0.45
N LYS A 28 -0.04 3.04 0.58
CA LYS A 28 1.43 2.99 0.47
C LYS A 28 1.99 1.60 0.18
N MET A 29 1.13 0.59 0.00
CA MET A 29 1.56 -0.78 -0.27
C MET A 29 2.46 -0.87 -1.52
N PHE A 30 2.12 -0.15 -2.59
CA PHE A 30 2.98 -0.05 -3.77
C PHE A 30 4.38 0.49 -3.44
N SER A 31 4.45 1.57 -2.67
CA SER A 31 5.74 2.15 -2.28
C SER A 31 6.54 1.22 -1.38
N LEU A 32 5.89 0.45 -0.51
CA LEU A 32 6.58 -0.51 0.35
C LEU A 32 7.24 -1.63 -0.46
N LEU A 33 6.56 -2.14 -1.49
CA LEU A 33 7.08 -3.25 -2.30
C LEU A 33 8.11 -2.80 -3.34
N GLU A 34 7.85 -1.66 -4.01
CA GLU A 34 8.64 -1.24 -5.18
C GLU A 34 9.73 -0.21 -4.84
N ASP A 35 9.57 0.54 -3.77
CA ASP A 35 10.51 1.59 -3.35
C ASP A 35 10.56 1.74 -1.82
N PRO A 36 11.01 0.69 -1.09
CA PRO A 36 11.09 0.74 0.36
C PRO A 36 12.09 1.80 0.87
N PHE A 37 13.04 2.26 0.04
CA PHE A 37 13.93 3.35 0.41
C PHE A 37 13.18 4.67 0.58
N SER A 38 12.18 4.96 -0.25
CA SER A 38 11.34 6.15 -0.06
C SER A 38 10.53 6.10 1.25
N ILE A 39 10.12 4.90 1.68
CA ILE A 39 9.49 4.71 2.99
C ILE A 39 10.49 4.99 4.12
N TRP A 40 11.73 4.50 4.01
CA TRP A 40 12.80 4.80 4.97
C TRP A 40 13.07 6.31 5.05
N CYS A 41 13.11 7.00 3.92
CA CYS A 41 13.32 8.45 3.86
C CYS A 41 12.26 9.23 4.65
N VAL A 42 11.00 8.79 4.66
CA VAL A 42 9.94 9.42 5.45
C VAL A 42 10.31 9.53 6.93
N PHE A 43 11.03 8.56 7.48
CA PHE A 43 11.37 8.49 8.90
C PHE A 43 12.75 9.06 9.21
N HIS A 44 13.74 8.82 8.34
CA HIS A 44 15.15 8.93 8.67
C HIS A 44 15.96 9.89 7.79
N ALA A 45 15.46 10.27 6.60
CA ALA A 45 16.17 11.23 5.76
C ALA A 45 16.00 12.66 6.26
N PRO A 46 16.98 13.55 5.98
CA PRO A 46 16.85 14.98 6.26
C PRO A 46 15.62 15.56 5.55
N LYS A 47 14.79 16.31 6.28
CA LYS A 47 13.51 16.82 5.74
C LYS A 47 13.70 17.80 4.58
N GLU A 48 14.80 18.52 4.57
CA GLU A 48 15.23 19.46 3.52
C GLU A 48 15.52 18.81 2.18
N GLU A 49 15.81 17.50 2.17
CA GLU A 49 16.05 16.71 0.96
C GLU A 49 14.72 16.24 0.30
N ALA A 50 13.58 16.46 0.95
CA ALA A 50 12.27 16.16 0.39
C ALA A 50 11.86 17.24 -0.61
N VAL A 51 11.97 16.95 -1.90
CA VAL A 51 11.58 17.88 -2.98
C VAL A 51 10.18 17.54 -3.48
N PRO A 52 9.16 18.38 -3.21
CA PRO A 52 7.82 18.16 -3.73
C PRO A 52 7.82 18.20 -5.27
N GLU A 53 7.27 17.19 -5.90
CA GLU A 53 7.05 17.18 -7.34
C GLU A 53 5.60 17.58 -7.65
N PRO A 54 5.34 18.68 -8.34
CA PRO A 54 3.99 19.06 -8.73
C PRO A 54 3.49 18.09 -9.82
N ASN A 55 2.54 17.24 -9.48
CA ASN A 55 1.96 16.32 -10.44
C ASN A 55 0.52 16.75 -10.82
N ARG A 56 0.42 17.81 -11.63
CA ARG A 56 -0.88 18.34 -12.10
C ARG A 56 -1.68 17.30 -12.91
N TYR A 57 -1.00 16.54 -13.74
CA TYR A 57 -1.64 15.51 -14.58
C TYR A 57 -2.19 14.37 -13.72
N GLU A 58 -1.42 13.87 -12.76
CA GLU A 58 -1.85 12.78 -11.87
C GLU A 58 -3.03 13.22 -10.98
N ASN A 59 -2.98 14.45 -10.47
CA ASN A 59 -4.09 15.01 -9.69
C ASN A 59 -5.38 15.13 -10.52
N LEU A 60 -5.28 15.56 -11.79
CA LEU A 60 -6.43 15.61 -12.70
C LEU A 60 -6.98 14.20 -12.96
N LYS A 61 -6.09 13.25 -13.24
CA LYS A 61 -6.44 11.85 -13.46
C LYS A 61 -7.15 11.26 -12.23
N ILE A 62 -6.61 11.44 -11.03
CA ILE A 62 -7.23 10.97 -9.78
C ILE A 62 -8.63 11.56 -9.60
N ARG A 63 -8.83 12.85 -9.88
CA ARG A 63 -10.15 13.49 -9.80
C ARG A 63 -11.13 12.89 -10.79
N THR A 64 -10.74 12.75 -12.05
CA THR A 64 -11.58 12.14 -13.10
C THR A 64 -11.96 10.71 -12.75
N ASP A 65 -10.99 9.92 -12.29
CA ASP A 65 -11.20 8.53 -11.87
C ASP A 65 -12.20 8.43 -10.72
N ARG A 66 -12.08 9.33 -9.75
CA ARG A 66 -13.01 9.40 -8.61
C ARG A 66 -14.43 9.71 -9.08
N THR A 67 -14.60 10.71 -9.95
CA THR A 67 -15.91 11.09 -10.46
C THR A 67 -16.58 9.93 -11.23
N VAL A 68 -15.84 9.26 -12.11
CA VAL A 68 -16.37 8.12 -12.90
C VAL A 68 -16.79 6.98 -11.95
N ARG A 69 -15.94 6.64 -10.98
CA ARG A 69 -16.25 5.62 -9.97
C ARG A 69 -17.48 5.99 -9.14
N ASP A 70 -17.55 7.22 -8.63
CA ASP A 70 -18.64 7.67 -7.76
C ASP A 70 -19.98 7.70 -8.50
N ASN A 71 -19.97 8.03 -9.79
CA ASN A 71 -21.16 7.97 -10.64
C ASN A 71 -21.60 6.51 -10.86
N TRP A 72 -20.68 5.60 -11.14
CA TRP A 72 -20.99 4.18 -11.26
C TRP A 72 -21.56 3.62 -9.95
N ILE A 73 -20.97 3.95 -8.81
CA ILE A 73 -21.47 3.51 -7.49
C ILE A 73 -22.90 4.00 -7.26
N LYS A 74 -23.24 5.24 -7.62
CA LYS A 74 -24.61 5.77 -7.49
C LYS A 74 -25.62 5.02 -8.35
N GLN A 75 -25.22 4.57 -9.53
CA GLN A 75 -26.09 3.82 -10.43
C GLN A 75 -26.34 2.39 -9.94
N GLU A 76 -25.28 1.70 -9.53
CA GLU A 76 -25.35 0.29 -9.12
C GLU A 76 -25.88 0.09 -7.69
N PHE A 77 -25.73 1.09 -6.84
CA PHE A 77 -26.13 1.03 -5.43
C PHE A 77 -27.08 2.19 -5.08
N PRO A 78 -28.37 2.11 -5.50
CA PRO A 78 -29.36 3.12 -5.10
C PRO A 78 -29.44 3.25 -3.58
N GLY A 79 -29.37 4.49 -3.08
CA GLY A 79 -29.37 4.78 -1.65
C GLY A 79 -27.99 4.67 -0.96
N VAL A 80 -26.91 4.55 -1.72
CA VAL A 80 -25.56 4.56 -1.17
C VAL A 80 -25.25 5.83 -0.38
N VAL A 81 -24.68 5.67 0.81
CA VAL A 81 -24.23 6.77 1.66
C VAL A 81 -22.79 7.13 1.34
N PHE A 82 -22.52 8.35 0.88
CA PHE A 82 -21.16 8.85 0.66
C PHE A 82 -20.63 9.48 1.95
N ILE A 83 -19.55 8.92 2.47
CA ILE A 83 -18.90 9.46 3.67
C ILE A 83 -18.22 10.78 3.35
N THR A 84 -18.59 11.81 4.11
CA THR A 84 -18.02 13.16 4.11
C THR A 84 -17.54 13.52 5.51
N GLY A 85 -16.76 14.58 5.62
CA GLY A 85 -16.22 15.13 6.86
C GLY A 85 -15.05 16.05 6.55
N GLU A 86 -14.91 17.12 7.33
CA GLU A 86 -13.82 18.10 7.18
C GLU A 86 -12.48 17.50 7.62
N THR A 87 -12.52 16.61 8.61
CA THR A 87 -11.35 15.92 9.15
C THR A 87 -11.41 14.41 8.91
N GLU A 88 -10.25 13.76 8.95
CA GLU A 88 -10.20 12.28 8.90
C GLU A 88 -10.91 11.64 10.08
N SER A 89 -10.88 12.29 11.27
CA SER A 89 -11.57 11.83 12.47
C SER A 89 -13.09 11.83 12.27
N GLU A 90 -13.65 12.88 11.71
CA GLU A 90 -15.07 12.95 11.37
C GLU A 90 -15.46 11.89 10.32
N ARG A 91 -14.66 11.74 9.26
CA ARG A 91 -14.91 10.73 8.24
C ARG A 91 -14.91 9.32 8.84
N PHE A 92 -13.99 9.03 9.76
CA PHE A 92 -13.94 7.73 10.43
C PHE A 92 -15.18 7.54 11.32
N LYS A 93 -15.57 8.53 12.15
CA LYS A 93 -16.79 8.50 12.95
C LYS A 93 -18.05 8.29 12.09
N ASN A 94 -18.15 9.04 10.99
CA ASN A 94 -19.28 8.94 10.06
C ASN A 94 -19.32 7.54 9.38
N THR A 95 -18.16 6.93 9.09
CA THR A 95 -18.10 5.55 8.60
C THR A 95 -18.67 4.57 9.63
N LEU A 96 -18.21 4.64 10.89
CA LEU A 96 -18.72 3.77 11.96
C LEU A 96 -20.23 3.96 12.21
N SER A 97 -20.69 5.22 12.19
CA SER A 97 -22.10 5.54 12.32
C SER A 97 -22.96 4.94 11.20
N ALA A 98 -22.51 5.04 9.95
CA ALA A 98 -23.20 4.45 8.81
C ALA A 98 -23.23 2.92 8.90
N MET A 99 -22.12 2.30 9.31
CA MET A 99 -22.08 0.84 9.55
C MET A 99 -23.03 0.43 10.67
N ALA A 100 -23.09 1.16 11.77
CA ALA A 100 -23.98 0.86 12.90
C ALA A 100 -25.46 1.02 12.55
N LYS A 101 -25.81 1.93 11.64
CA LYS A 101 -27.17 2.10 11.10
C LYS A 101 -27.57 0.99 10.12
N GLY A 102 -26.62 0.18 9.67
CA GLY A 102 -26.86 -0.90 8.72
C GLY A 102 -27.15 -0.41 7.30
N GLU A 103 -26.55 0.70 6.90
CA GLU A 103 -26.67 1.22 5.53
C GLU A 103 -26.29 0.14 4.51
N SER A 104 -27.05 0.00 3.43
CA SER A 104 -26.86 -1.08 2.46
C SER A 104 -25.52 -0.97 1.70
N ALA A 105 -25.08 0.26 1.46
CA ALA A 105 -23.82 0.56 0.80
C ALA A 105 -23.23 1.88 1.34
N ILE A 106 -21.92 1.91 1.57
CA ILE A 106 -21.21 3.06 2.13
C ILE A 106 -19.99 3.35 1.26
N ALA A 107 -20.00 4.49 0.56
CA ALA A 107 -18.92 4.90 -0.33
C ALA A 107 -17.91 5.85 0.35
N ASN A 108 -16.67 5.82 -0.11
CA ASN A 108 -15.56 6.65 0.40
C ASN A 108 -15.30 6.48 1.91
N ALA A 109 -15.52 5.28 2.42
CA ALA A 109 -15.31 4.93 3.81
C ALA A 109 -13.83 5.10 4.23
N LEU A 110 -13.61 5.45 5.49
CA LEU A 110 -12.29 5.51 6.10
C LEU A 110 -12.30 4.64 7.35
N LEU A 111 -11.34 3.73 7.45
CA LEU A 111 -11.19 2.85 8.61
C LEU A 111 -9.80 2.96 9.22
N TRP A 112 -9.75 2.90 10.55
CA TRP A 112 -8.55 2.92 11.36
C TRP A 112 -8.43 1.66 12.21
N ASN A 113 -7.19 1.20 12.39
CA ASN A 113 -6.78 0.26 13.43
C ASN A 113 -5.44 0.75 13.97
N LEU A 114 -5.48 1.86 14.71
CA LEU A 114 -4.27 2.53 15.19
C LEU A 114 -3.52 1.79 16.31
N PRO A 115 -4.14 0.87 17.09
CA PRO A 115 -3.38 -0.08 17.90
C PRO A 115 -2.38 -0.91 17.09
N GLU A 116 -2.70 -1.27 15.83
CA GLU A 116 -1.79 -1.96 14.91
C GLU A 116 -1.01 -1.01 13.97
N ASN A 117 -1.14 0.29 14.17
CA ASN A 117 -0.54 1.31 13.31
C ASN A 117 -0.97 1.19 11.83
N THR A 118 -2.23 0.91 11.56
CA THR A 118 -2.74 0.76 10.19
C THR A 118 -4.04 1.54 9.98
N TYR A 119 -4.23 2.06 8.77
CA TYR A 119 -5.45 2.74 8.36
C TYR A 119 -5.57 2.75 6.83
N GLY A 120 -6.76 3.09 6.32
CA GLY A 120 -6.93 3.24 4.89
C GLY A 120 -8.34 3.61 4.45
N SER A 121 -8.43 4.13 3.23
CA SER A 121 -9.69 4.48 2.58
C SER A 121 -10.20 3.32 1.74
N ILE A 122 -11.50 3.08 1.83
CA ILE A 122 -12.23 2.05 1.11
C ILE A 122 -13.16 2.73 0.12
N ASN A 123 -13.17 2.26 -1.12
CA ASN A 123 -14.02 2.86 -2.15
C ASN A 123 -15.50 2.61 -1.84
N LEU A 124 -15.85 1.36 -1.50
CA LEU A 124 -17.23 0.98 -1.20
C LEU A 124 -17.25 -0.18 -0.20
N LEU A 125 -18.07 -0.05 0.83
CA LEU A 125 -18.50 -1.13 1.71
C LEU A 125 -19.92 -1.53 1.32
N VAL A 126 -20.18 -2.82 1.19
CA VAL A 126 -21.50 -3.37 0.87
C VAL A 126 -21.92 -4.31 1.98
N ARG A 127 -23.14 -4.11 2.48
CA ARG A 127 -23.70 -4.95 3.54
C ARG A 127 -24.06 -6.33 3.00
N SER A 128 -23.73 -7.36 3.77
CA SER A 128 -24.17 -8.74 3.59
C SER A 128 -24.83 -9.26 4.88
N ASN A 129 -25.77 -10.20 4.71
CA ASN A 129 -26.48 -10.84 5.82
C ASN A 129 -26.12 -12.33 5.94
N ASP A 130 -25.03 -12.77 5.30
CA ASP A 130 -24.58 -14.17 5.31
C ASP A 130 -23.80 -14.56 6.58
N ALA A 131 -23.36 -13.57 7.37
CA ALA A 131 -22.77 -13.76 8.69
C ALA A 131 -23.09 -12.60 9.64
N SER A 132 -23.05 -12.88 10.95
CA SER A 132 -23.19 -11.88 12.00
C SER A 132 -21.87 -11.18 12.29
N SER A 133 -21.97 -9.96 12.82
CA SER A 133 -20.85 -9.16 13.30
C SER A 133 -21.23 -8.40 14.57
N ILE A 134 -20.38 -7.49 15.06
CA ILE A 134 -20.77 -6.60 16.18
C ILE A 134 -21.93 -5.66 15.83
N TRP A 135 -22.24 -5.49 14.53
CA TRP A 135 -23.35 -4.66 14.07
C TRP A 135 -24.71 -5.36 14.19
N GLY A 136 -24.75 -6.69 14.35
CA GLY A 136 -25.95 -7.53 14.38
C GLY A 136 -25.86 -8.68 13.37
N ASN A 137 -27.00 -9.04 12.79
CA ASN A 137 -27.07 -10.14 11.81
C ASN A 137 -26.63 -9.72 10.40
N TYR A 138 -25.61 -8.90 10.33
CA TYR A 138 -24.99 -8.47 9.08
C TYR A 138 -23.53 -8.08 9.30
N HIS A 139 -22.81 -7.98 8.22
CA HIS A 139 -21.46 -7.46 8.15
C HIS A 139 -21.23 -6.73 6.82
N TYR A 140 -20.06 -6.16 6.63
CA TYR A 140 -19.69 -5.47 5.40
C TYR A 140 -18.56 -6.18 4.66
N HIS A 141 -18.64 -6.19 3.33
CA HIS A 141 -17.56 -6.55 2.42
C HIS A 141 -16.94 -5.32 1.78
N ILE A 142 -15.67 -5.41 1.45
CA ILE A 142 -14.94 -4.37 0.71
C ILE A 142 -15.10 -4.59 -0.79
N PHE A 143 -15.44 -3.52 -1.50
CA PHE A 143 -15.37 -3.41 -2.93
C PHE A 143 -14.39 -2.29 -3.28
N GLN A 144 -13.31 -2.63 -4.00
CA GLN A 144 -12.23 -1.70 -4.32
C GLN A 144 -12.07 -1.56 -5.83
N PHE A 145 -11.83 -0.34 -6.33
CA PHE A 145 -11.73 -0.04 -7.75
C PHE A 145 -10.27 0.21 -8.13
N LYS A 146 -9.80 -0.45 -9.19
CA LYS A 146 -8.44 -0.31 -9.73
C LYS A 146 -8.48 -0.16 -11.25
N ARG A 147 -7.85 0.89 -11.80
CA ARG A 147 -7.74 1.09 -13.25
C ARG A 147 -6.57 0.29 -13.84
N ALA A 148 -6.56 -0.99 -13.61
CA ALA A 148 -5.59 -1.93 -14.16
C ALA A 148 -6.33 -3.04 -14.88
N HIS A 149 -5.69 -3.68 -15.86
CA HIS A 149 -6.23 -4.87 -16.51
C HIS A 149 -6.00 -6.10 -15.62
N ASP A 150 -4.88 -6.16 -14.91
CA ASP A 150 -4.50 -7.28 -14.08
C ASP A 150 -4.40 -6.92 -12.60
N LEU A 151 -4.69 -7.88 -11.74
CA LEU A 151 -4.50 -7.78 -10.31
C LEU A 151 -2.99 -7.87 -10.02
N LYS A 152 -2.40 -6.74 -9.65
CA LYS A 152 -1.00 -6.69 -9.22
C LYS A 152 -0.89 -7.05 -7.75
N GLU A 153 0.24 -7.64 -7.34
CA GLU A 153 0.48 -8.06 -5.95
C GLU A 153 0.21 -6.95 -4.93
N HIS A 154 0.69 -5.74 -5.18
CA HIS A 154 0.45 -4.61 -4.28
C HIS A 154 -1.04 -4.22 -4.15
N TYR A 155 -1.88 -4.51 -5.15
CA TYR A 155 -3.33 -4.33 -5.03
C TYR A 155 -3.95 -5.40 -4.15
N ALA A 156 -3.53 -6.67 -4.33
CA ALA A 156 -4.00 -7.78 -3.51
C ALA A 156 -3.64 -7.55 -2.03
N LEU A 157 -2.38 -7.20 -1.73
CA LEU A 157 -1.94 -6.91 -0.37
C LEU A 157 -2.61 -5.66 0.21
N GLN A 158 -2.85 -4.63 -0.60
CA GLN A 158 -3.58 -3.44 -0.16
C GLN A 158 -5.01 -3.78 0.28
N VAL A 159 -5.75 -4.56 -0.51
CA VAL A 159 -7.13 -4.92 -0.16
C VAL A 159 -7.19 -5.92 0.98
N CYS A 160 -6.20 -6.81 1.08
CA CYS A 160 -6.03 -7.71 2.21
C CYS A 160 -5.82 -6.92 3.53
N LEU A 161 -4.99 -5.86 3.51
CA LEU A 161 -4.83 -4.97 4.67
C LEU A 161 -6.13 -4.25 5.02
N LEU A 162 -6.83 -3.70 4.03
CA LEU A 162 -8.12 -3.06 4.27
C LEU A 162 -9.14 -4.03 4.88
N ASN A 163 -9.15 -5.29 4.41
CA ASN A 163 -10.02 -6.33 4.94
C ASN A 163 -9.67 -6.71 6.39
N ARG A 164 -8.38 -6.75 6.73
CA ARG A 164 -7.91 -6.92 8.11
C ARG A 164 -8.38 -5.78 9.02
N ILE A 165 -8.26 -4.53 8.56
CA ILE A 165 -8.75 -3.36 9.31
C ILE A 165 -10.27 -3.43 9.49
N LEU A 166 -11.00 -3.79 8.43
CA LEU A 166 -12.46 -4.01 8.51
C LEU A 166 -12.81 -5.12 9.50
N GLY A 167 -12.07 -6.24 9.46
CA GLY A 167 -12.24 -7.36 10.39
C GLY A 167 -12.08 -6.94 11.86
N CYS A 168 -11.07 -6.12 12.17
CA CYS A 168 -10.88 -5.54 13.49
C CYS A 168 -12.06 -4.62 13.89
N THR A 169 -12.60 -3.87 12.92
CA THR A 169 -13.69 -2.92 13.12
C THR A 169 -15.01 -3.63 13.42
N GLN A 170 -15.34 -4.69 12.68
CA GLN A 170 -16.64 -5.38 12.80
C GLN A 170 -16.57 -6.72 13.52
N LYS A 171 -15.38 -7.14 14.01
CA LYS A 171 -15.11 -8.43 14.68
C LYS A 171 -15.48 -9.65 13.81
N TYR A 172 -15.45 -9.47 12.52
CA TYR A 172 -15.63 -10.49 11.51
C TYR A 172 -14.81 -10.12 10.28
N THR A 173 -13.90 -10.99 9.87
CA THR A 173 -13.08 -10.78 8.67
C THR A 173 -13.69 -11.54 7.50
N PRO A 174 -14.24 -10.87 6.49
CA PRO A 174 -14.72 -11.53 5.27
C PRO A 174 -13.63 -12.37 4.61
N ALA A 175 -14.00 -13.55 4.10
CA ALA A 175 -13.06 -14.43 3.42
C ALA A 175 -12.50 -13.79 2.14
N ASN A 176 -13.32 -13.01 1.44
CA ASN A 176 -12.98 -12.40 0.16
C ASN A 176 -13.22 -10.89 0.16
N THR A 177 -12.41 -10.20 -0.64
CA THR A 177 -12.58 -8.78 -1.00
C THR A 177 -12.76 -8.69 -2.50
N ARG A 178 -13.74 -7.92 -2.97
CA ARG A 178 -14.00 -7.75 -4.40
C ARG A 178 -13.20 -6.58 -4.97
N VAL A 179 -12.49 -6.83 -6.07
CA VAL A 179 -11.72 -5.81 -6.79
C VAL A 179 -12.27 -5.65 -8.19
N PHE A 180 -12.77 -4.47 -8.50
CA PHE A 180 -13.16 -4.07 -9.85
C PHE A 180 -11.94 -3.59 -10.60
N LEU A 181 -11.51 -4.34 -11.59
CA LEU A 181 -10.51 -3.96 -12.56
C LEU A 181 -11.18 -3.24 -13.74
N ARG A 182 -10.38 -2.84 -14.73
CA ARG A 182 -10.87 -2.07 -15.86
C ARG A 182 -11.94 -2.81 -16.67
N ASP A 183 -11.82 -4.11 -16.83
CA ASP A 183 -12.60 -4.98 -17.71
C ASP A 183 -13.20 -6.20 -17.01
N ARG A 184 -12.89 -6.43 -15.75
CA ARG A 184 -13.36 -7.58 -14.98
C ARG A 184 -13.37 -7.33 -13.48
N THR A 185 -14.08 -8.19 -12.78
CA THR A 185 -14.11 -8.23 -11.31
C THR A 185 -13.39 -9.49 -10.82
N ILE A 186 -12.60 -9.36 -9.77
CA ILE A 186 -11.84 -10.45 -9.16
C ILE A 186 -12.13 -10.46 -7.66
N ASP A 187 -12.36 -11.63 -7.09
CA ASP A 187 -12.41 -11.83 -5.65
C ASP A 187 -11.00 -12.22 -5.15
N VAL A 188 -10.51 -11.45 -4.17
CA VAL A 188 -9.20 -11.67 -3.53
C VAL A 188 -9.43 -12.35 -2.20
N CYS A 189 -8.97 -13.59 -2.09
CA CYS A 189 -9.05 -14.39 -0.87
C CYS A 189 -8.08 -13.84 0.19
N TYR A 190 -8.59 -13.59 1.40
CA TYR A 190 -7.77 -13.07 2.50
C TYR A 190 -6.65 -14.05 2.90
N ASN A 191 -6.99 -15.34 2.98
CA ASN A 191 -6.06 -16.37 3.44
C ASN A 191 -4.85 -16.57 2.50
N ASP A 192 -5.03 -16.31 1.19
CA ASP A 192 -3.94 -16.46 0.21
C ASP A 192 -2.85 -15.38 0.38
N HIS A 193 -3.16 -14.29 1.06
CA HIS A 193 -2.30 -13.11 1.16
C HIS A 193 -1.95 -12.69 2.59
N CYS A 194 -2.61 -13.23 3.62
CA CYS A 194 -2.48 -12.76 5.00
C CYS A 194 -1.06 -12.94 5.56
N ASP A 195 -0.37 -14.04 5.27
CA ASP A 195 1.00 -14.29 5.74
C ASP A 195 2.01 -13.38 5.04
N ARG A 196 1.83 -13.17 3.73
CA ARG A 196 2.66 -12.20 2.99
C ARG A 196 2.44 -10.79 3.53
N LEU A 197 1.19 -10.39 3.75
CA LEU A 197 0.86 -9.10 4.36
C LEU A 197 1.52 -8.93 5.73
N ALA A 198 1.50 -9.96 6.57
CA ALA A 198 2.12 -9.92 7.89
C ALA A 198 3.63 -9.67 7.81
N ARG A 199 4.34 -10.34 6.87
CA ARG A 199 5.76 -10.10 6.60
C ARG A 199 6.04 -8.69 6.13
N GLU A 200 5.24 -8.16 5.19
CA GLU A 200 5.43 -6.80 4.67
C GLU A 200 5.19 -5.73 5.76
N LEU A 201 4.18 -5.90 6.61
CA LEU A 201 3.96 -5.00 7.74
C LEU A 201 5.07 -5.09 8.79
N ALA A 202 5.63 -6.28 9.03
CA ALA A 202 6.79 -6.45 9.92
C ALA A 202 8.03 -5.75 9.31
N TYR A 203 8.25 -5.89 8.01
CA TYR A 203 9.32 -5.19 7.29
C TYR A 203 9.14 -3.67 7.36
N TRP A 204 7.93 -3.16 7.10
CA TRP A 204 7.64 -1.74 7.28
C TRP A 204 7.95 -1.24 8.70
N ARG A 205 7.56 -2.00 9.74
CA ARG A 205 7.88 -1.65 11.13
C ARG A 205 9.37 -1.60 11.36
N SER A 206 10.14 -2.56 10.81
CA SER A 206 11.60 -2.57 10.93
C SER A 206 12.26 -1.35 10.25
N ILE A 207 11.71 -0.90 9.12
CA ILE A 207 12.14 0.34 8.45
C ILE A 207 11.82 1.55 9.33
N ARG A 208 10.58 1.66 9.82
CA ARG A 208 10.13 2.76 10.69
C ARG A 208 11.01 2.89 11.92
N ASP A 209 11.32 1.78 12.55
CA ASP A 209 12.07 1.72 13.80
C ASP A 209 13.60 1.79 13.59
N GLY A 210 14.06 1.98 12.36
CA GLY A 210 15.49 2.09 12.00
C GLY A 210 16.28 0.78 12.07
N LYS A 211 15.59 -0.36 12.20
CA LYS A 211 16.22 -1.69 12.26
C LYS A 211 16.60 -2.20 10.86
N SER A 212 15.91 -1.73 9.83
CA SER A 212 16.19 -2.03 8.43
C SER A 212 16.39 -0.73 7.65
N ARG A 213 17.48 -0.67 6.88
CA ARG A 213 17.74 0.39 5.92
C ARG A 213 17.74 -0.21 4.52
N PRO A 214 16.65 -0.03 3.73
CA PRO A 214 16.63 -0.46 2.34
C PRO A 214 17.72 0.24 1.54
N GLU A 215 18.23 -0.43 0.52
CA GLU A 215 19.16 0.20 -0.42
C GLU A 215 18.43 1.26 -1.25
N ALA A 216 19.09 2.40 -1.45
CA ALA A 216 18.66 3.35 -2.46
C ALA A 216 18.82 2.71 -3.84
N HIS A 217 17.81 2.81 -4.66
CA HIS A 217 17.86 2.37 -6.05
C HIS A 217 17.26 3.45 -6.95
N LYS A 218 17.46 3.35 -8.25
CA LYS A 218 16.87 4.26 -9.21
C LYS A 218 15.35 3.99 -9.25
N PRO A 219 14.51 4.83 -8.63
CA PRO A 219 13.13 4.46 -8.41
C PRO A 219 12.35 4.50 -9.72
N PRO A 220 11.32 3.65 -9.88
CA PRO A 220 10.36 3.77 -10.96
C PRO A 220 9.69 5.14 -10.91
N LYS A 221 9.40 5.73 -12.06
CA LYS A 221 8.95 7.12 -12.24
C LYS A 221 7.79 7.58 -11.31
N ALA A 222 7.02 6.67 -10.73
CA ALA A 222 5.81 7.00 -9.97
C ALA A 222 5.94 6.85 -8.45
N ALA A 223 6.96 6.19 -7.91
CA ALA A 223 6.96 5.77 -6.51
C ALA A 223 7.65 6.74 -5.54
N SER A 224 8.47 7.65 -6.00
CA SER A 224 9.56 8.22 -5.22
C SER A 224 9.44 9.70 -4.85
N ALA A 225 8.39 10.40 -5.28
CA ALA A 225 8.16 11.75 -4.76
C ALA A 225 7.77 11.70 -3.26
N PRO A 226 8.33 12.55 -2.43
CA PRO A 226 9.24 13.67 -2.71
C PRO A 226 10.73 13.31 -2.67
N TRP A 227 11.13 12.03 -2.62
CA TRP A 227 12.49 11.57 -2.30
C TRP A 227 13.35 11.21 -3.52
N ARG A 228 12.84 11.37 -4.74
CA ARG A 228 13.56 10.98 -5.97
C ARG A 228 14.92 11.65 -6.10
N VAL A 229 14.99 12.96 -5.84
CA VAL A 229 16.26 13.71 -5.94
C VAL A 229 17.26 13.19 -4.92
N TYR A 230 16.79 12.96 -3.68
CA TYR A 230 17.64 12.42 -2.61
C TYR A 230 18.10 10.98 -2.91
N ALA A 231 17.23 10.11 -3.38
CA ALA A 231 17.59 8.75 -3.77
C ALA A 231 18.67 8.75 -4.87
N ASN A 232 18.51 9.57 -5.91
CA ASN A 232 19.52 9.71 -6.96
C ASN A 232 20.86 10.23 -6.44
N LYS A 233 20.84 11.19 -5.51
CA LYS A 233 22.05 11.70 -4.83
C LYS A 233 22.77 10.59 -4.04
N VAL A 234 22.03 9.80 -3.27
CA VAL A 234 22.58 8.66 -2.50
C VAL A 234 23.16 7.61 -3.44
N VAL A 235 22.47 7.24 -4.52
CA VAL A 235 22.95 6.29 -5.53
C VAL A 235 24.24 6.79 -6.17
N ALA A 236 24.31 8.09 -6.51
CA ALA A 236 25.52 8.68 -7.10
C ALA A 236 26.70 8.70 -6.10
N GLN A 237 26.45 9.09 -4.85
CA GLN A 237 27.48 9.14 -3.79
C GLN A 237 28.03 7.76 -3.44
N SER A 238 27.19 6.73 -3.46
CA SER A 238 27.62 5.34 -3.20
C SER A 238 28.28 4.68 -4.41
N LYS A 239 28.36 5.37 -5.55
CA LYS A 239 28.85 4.81 -6.83
C LYS A 239 28.14 3.49 -7.17
N ASP A 240 26.82 3.42 -6.88
CA ASP A 240 26.05 2.20 -7.07
C ASP A 240 26.07 1.75 -8.54
N LEU A 241 26.04 0.44 -8.75
CA LEU A 241 26.04 -0.18 -10.07
C LEU A 241 24.89 0.31 -10.97
N LEU A 242 23.79 0.81 -10.41
CA LEU A 242 22.69 1.41 -11.17
C LEU A 242 23.04 2.70 -11.91
N MET A 243 24.23 3.26 -11.66
CA MET A 243 24.78 4.35 -12.46
C MET A 243 25.28 3.89 -13.84
N LEU A 244 25.50 2.58 -14.02
CA LEU A 244 25.92 2.02 -15.31
C LEU A 244 24.73 1.98 -16.28
N PRO A 245 24.87 2.56 -17.48
CA PRO A 245 23.82 2.50 -18.50
C PRO A 245 23.50 1.06 -18.89
N GLY A 246 22.20 0.75 -18.99
CA GLY A 246 21.75 -0.58 -19.44
C GLY A 246 21.77 -1.67 -18.37
N LEU A 247 22.27 -1.41 -17.16
CA LEU A 247 22.25 -2.38 -16.08
C LEU A 247 20.83 -2.51 -15.50
N ASN A 248 20.30 -3.72 -15.52
CA ASN A 248 19.02 -4.05 -14.86
C ASN A 248 19.24 -4.60 -13.45
N THR A 249 18.14 -4.85 -12.73
CA THR A 249 18.18 -5.34 -11.34
C THR A 249 18.83 -6.74 -11.22
N GLU A 250 18.60 -7.61 -12.20
CA GLU A 250 19.15 -8.97 -12.22
C GLU A 250 20.67 -8.92 -12.42
N MET A 251 21.13 -8.17 -13.42
CA MET A 251 22.55 -7.94 -13.67
C MET A 251 23.26 -7.34 -12.46
N ARG A 252 22.63 -6.36 -11.80
CA ARG A 252 23.15 -5.77 -10.57
C ARG A 252 23.32 -6.83 -9.47
N GLN A 253 22.34 -7.69 -9.30
CA GLN A 253 22.41 -8.76 -8.31
C GLN A 253 23.54 -9.75 -8.63
N CYS A 254 23.69 -10.12 -9.89
CA CYS A 254 24.79 -10.97 -10.35
C CYS A 254 26.15 -10.37 -10.04
N LEU A 255 26.36 -9.11 -10.36
CA LEU A 255 27.63 -8.42 -10.06
C LEU A 255 27.88 -8.40 -8.56
N LYS A 256 26.87 -8.13 -7.72
CA LYS A 256 26.98 -8.15 -6.25
C LYS A 256 27.34 -9.53 -5.69
N ILE A 257 26.73 -10.59 -6.19
CA ILE A 257 27.06 -11.98 -5.80
C ILE A 257 28.53 -12.29 -6.13
N ASN A 258 29.06 -11.72 -7.20
CA ASN A 258 30.45 -11.88 -7.63
C ASN A 258 31.42 -10.84 -7.01
N GLY A 259 31.00 -10.16 -5.93
CA GLY A 259 31.83 -9.24 -5.14
C GLY A 259 32.03 -7.85 -5.74
N MET A 260 31.22 -7.46 -6.74
CA MET A 260 31.24 -6.12 -7.33
C MET A 260 30.05 -5.30 -6.83
N PHE A 261 30.31 -4.29 -6.03
CA PHE A 261 29.28 -3.48 -5.35
C PHE A 261 29.17 -2.07 -5.92
N THR A 262 30.23 -1.57 -6.56
CA THR A 262 30.36 -0.20 -7.06
C THR A 262 30.72 -0.16 -8.54
N THR A 263 30.52 1.01 -9.16
CA THR A 263 31.01 1.27 -10.52
C THR A 263 32.52 1.18 -10.62
N ASP A 264 33.25 1.49 -9.53
CA ASP A 264 34.72 1.37 -9.49
C ASP A 264 35.16 -0.10 -9.54
N ASP A 265 34.44 -1.01 -8.84
CA ASP A 265 34.73 -2.44 -8.87
C ASP A 265 34.59 -2.99 -10.30
N VAL A 266 33.56 -2.55 -11.03
CA VAL A 266 33.33 -2.93 -12.43
C VAL A 266 34.42 -2.34 -13.34
N ALA A 267 34.79 -1.09 -13.12
CA ALA A 267 35.87 -0.44 -13.92
C ALA A 267 37.22 -1.11 -13.76
N HIS A 268 37.48 -1.73 -12.60
CA HIS A 268 38.73 -2.47 -12.35
C HIS A 268 38.64 -3.96 -12.70
N ALA A 269 37.44 -4.48 -13.00
CA ALA A 269 37.28 -5.85 -13.44
C ALA A 269 37.64 -5.97 -14.92
N GLY A 270 38.45 -6.99 -15.26
CA GLY A 270 38.76 -7.25 -16.69
C GLY A 270 37.51 -7.63 -17.49
N LEU A 271 37.51 -7.31 -18.78
CA LEU A 271 36.36 -7.55 -19.65
C LEU A 271 35.93 -9.03 -19.67
N GLU A 272 36.91 -9.95 -19.72
CA GLU A 272 36.64 -11.42 -19.70
C GLU A 272 35.88 -11.85 -18.46
N LYS A 273 36.21 -11.30 -17.27
CA LYS A 273 35.51 -11.61 -16.02
C LYS A 273 34.09 -11.08 -16.07
N LEU A 274 33.87 -9.87 -16.60
CA LEU A 274 32.51 -9.29 -16.71
C LEU A 274 31.65 -10.10 -17.70
N GLN A 275 32.21 -10.50 -18.84
CA GLN A 275 31.51 -11.33 -19.81
C GLN A 275 31.11 -12.68 -19.19
N GLY A 276 32.00 -13.36 -18.49
CA GLY A 276 31.70 -14.62 -17.80
C GLY A 276 30.57 -14.49 -16.78
N ILE A 277 30.53 -13.37 -16.03
CA ILE A 277 29.46 -13.15 -15.02
C ILE A 277 28.11 -12.83 -15.68
N LEU A 278 28.10 -12.10 -16.79
CA LEU A 278 26.87 -11.62 -17.42
C LEU A 278 26.31 -12.58 -18.46
N GLU A 279 27.12 -13.49 -19.02
CA GLU A 279 26.75 -14.48 -20.02
C GLU A 279 26.37 -15.83 -19.41
N GLU A 280 26.77 -16.15 -18.18
CA GLU A 280 26.30 -17.35 -17.51
C GLU A 280 24.76 -17.30 -17.34
N PRO A 281 24.04 -18.32 -17.84
CA PRO A 281 22.60 -18.41 -17.62
C PRO A 281 22.38 -18.48 -16.11
N HIS A 282 21.82 -17.42 -15.56
CA HIS A 282 21.60 -17.29 -14.14
C HIS A 282 20.73 -18.43 -13.64
N ALA A 283 21.26 -19.26 -12.78
CA ALA A 283 20.52 -20.22 -11.97
C ALA A 283 19.60 -19.44 -10.96
N THR A 284 18.66 -18.68 -11.51
CA THR A 284 17.69 -17.85 -10.76
C THR A 284 16.45 -18.63 -10.33
N ASN A 285 16.57 -19.94 -10.04
CA ASN A 285 15.42 -20.75 -9.64
C ASN A 285 15.52 -21.38 -8.24
N SER A 286 16.25 -20.83 -7.28
CA SER A 286 16.31 -21.47 -5.95
C SER A 286 16.09 -20.59 -4.71
N TYR A 287 15.60 -19.35 -4.83
CA TYR A 287 15.35 -18.48 -3.66
C TYR A 287 13.90 -17.98 -3.50
N TYR A 288 12.93 -18.57 -4.22
CA TYR A 288 11.51 -18.38 -3.96
C TYR A 288 10.83 -19.74 -3.73
N ASN A 289 11.22 -20.43 -2.67
CA ASN A 289 10.43 -21.47 -2.02
C ASN A 289 10.17 -21.08 -0.57
#